data_23db330cb3a935b61fd78a77371e4ba8
#
_entry.id   23db330cb3a935b61fd78a77371e4ba8
#
_cell.length_a   1.000
_cell.length_b   1.000
_cell.length_c   1.000
_cell.angle_alpha   90.00
_cell.angle_beta   90.00
_cell.angle_gamma   90.00
#
_symmetry.space_group_name_H-M   'P 1'
#
loop_
_entity.id
_entity.type
_entity.pdbx_description
1 polymer ?
#
loop_
_entity_poly.entity_id
_entity_poly.type
_entity_poly.pdbx_seq_one_letter_code
_entity_poly.pdbx_strand_id
1 'polypeptide(L)'
;ARALPADFKLAITGTPMENNLMELWAILAIVADGLFPSARAFRDLYARPAESGEDTDAVPRLRRRVGPLMLRRTKEVVAAELPQKNDVRIDIPLNPTHRRIYDTRLQRERQKVLGLLEDMDKNRFTIFQSLTLLRRLALDAALIDPVEYEGVGSAKLEYLLGQLPDLLTGGHRVLVFSQFTGYLRTIAERLQAEGIDYLYLDGTTRNRPQVLKDFAEGAAPVFLISLKAGGFGLNLTEADHCFIMDPWWNPAAEQQAVDRIHRI
;
A
#
# COMPACT_ATOMS: atom_id res chain seq x y z
N ALA A 1 -11.10 21.76 8.85
CA ALA A 1 -12.12 21.64 7.80
C ALA A 1 -13.56 21.78 8.36
N ARG A 2 -13.90 21.06 9.48
CA ARG A 2 -15.28 21.11 10.03
C ARG A 2 -15.74 22.51 10.45
N ALA A 3 -14.86 23.32 11.02
CA ALA A 3 -15.13 24.69 11.47
C ALA A 3 -15.10 25.76 10.35
N LEU A 4 -14.89 25.37 9.11
CA LEU A 4 -14.91 26.30 7.98
C LEU A 4 -16.34 26.81 7.76
N PRO A 5 -16.60 28.12 7.81
CA PRO A 5 -17.89 28.70 7.49
C PRO A 5 -18.10 28.63 5.97
N ALA A 6 -18.97 27.74 5.52
CA ALA A 6 -19.34 27.60 4.12
C ALA A 6 -20.75 27.01 4.03
N ASP A 7 -21.57 27.56 3.13
CA ASP A 7 -22.95 27.11 2.91
C ASP A 7 -23.00 25.72 2.30
N PHE A 8 -21.97 25.35 1.56
CA PHE A 8 -21.83 24.03 0.94
C PHE A 8 -20.41 23.50 1.08
N LYS A 9 -20.27 22.21 1.41
CA LYS A 9 -18.99 21.53 1.55
C LYS A 9 -19.00 20.25 0.73
N LEU A 10 -17.99 20.08 -0.10
CA LEU A 10 -17.80 18.87 -0.92
C LEU A 10 -16.47 18.20 -0.54
N ALA A 11 -16.50 16.91 -0.29
CA ALA A 11 -15.31 16.09 -0.14
C ALA A 11 -15.08 15.25 -1.39
N ILE A 12 -13.90 15.36 -1.99
CA ILE A 12 -13.47 14.58 -3.13
C ILE A 12 -12.33 13.68 -2.67
N THR A 13 -12.54 12.36 -2.74
CA THR A 13 -11.54 11.36 -2.33
C THR A 13 -11.68 10.11 -3.17
N GLY A 14 -10.56 9.44 -3.47
CA GLY A 14 -10.55 8.12 -4.10
C GLY A 14 -10.86 6.99 -3.11
N THR A 15 -10.63 7.23 -1.80
CA THR A 15 -10.80 6.23 -0.72
C THR A 15 -11.48 6.88 0.47
N PRO A 16 -12.83 6.91 0.50
CA PRO A 16 -13.58 7.50 1.61
C PRO A 16 -13.44 6.70 2.91
N MET A 17 -12.98 5.46 2.80
CA MET A 17 -12.78 4.52 3.91
C MET A 17 -11.69 3.53 3.53
N GLU A 18 -10.65 3.45 4.35
CA GLU A 18 -9.54 2.50 4.16
C GLU A 18 -9.54 1.39 5.21
N ASN A 19 -9.70 1.74 6.48
CA ASN A 19 -9.53 0.83 7.59
C ASN A 19 -10.81 0.60 8.41
N ASN A 20 -11.61 1.62 8.62
CA ASN A 20 -12.80 1.52 9.45
C ASN A 20 -13.88 2.55 9.06
N LEU A 21 -15.12 2.30 9.52
CA LEU A 21 -16.26 3.18 9.24
C LEU A 21 -16.14 4.58 9.88
N MET A 22 -15.29 4.77 10.88
CA MET A 22 -15.11 6.08 11.50
C MET A 22 -14.43 7.08 10.57
N GLU A 23 -13.65 6.61 9.57
CA GLU A 23 -13.08 7.47 8.52
C GLU A 23 -14.19 8.08 7.66
N LEU A 24 -15.18 7.27 7.27
CA LEU A 24 -16.37 7.76 6.58
C LEU A 24 -17.15 8.75 7.44
N TRP A 25 -17.34 8.46 8.74
CA TRP A 25 -17.96 9.39 9.66
C TRP A 25 -17.25 10.74 9.70
N ALA A 26 -15.91 10.74 9.72
CA ALA A 26 -15.12 11.98 9.75
C ALA A 26 -15.38 12.86 8.51
N ILE A 27 -15.51 12.25 7.32
CA ILE A 27 -15.86 12.95 6.09
C ILE A 27 -17.30 13.49 6.17
N LEU A 28 -18.26 12.65 6.53
CA LEU A 28 -19.66 13.04 6.64
C LEU A 28 -19.90 14.14 7.67
N ALA A 29 -19.14 14.14 8.78
CA ALA A 29 -19.18 15.20 9.78
C ALA A 29 -18.68 16.56 9.27
N ILE A 30 -17.99 16.60 8.11
CA ILE A 30 -17.57 17.84 7.44
C ILE A 30 -18.61 18.27 6.42
N VAL A 31 -19.06 17.34 5.55
CA VAL A 31 -19.87 17.67 4.36
C VAL A 31 -21.38 17.64 4.63
N ALA A 32 -21.81 16.91 5.64
CA ALA A 32 -23.23 16.74 6.01
C ALA A 32 -23.38 16.89 7.54
N ASP A 33 -23.06 18.09 8.01
CA ASP A 33 -23.15 18.40 9.46
C ASP A 33 -24.58 18.18 9.95
N GLY A 34 -24.71 17.46 11.07
CA GLY A 34 -26.02 17.08 11.63
C GLY A 34 -26.56 15.72 11.19
N LEU A 35 -26.08 15.12 10.09
CA LEU A 35 -26.51 13.75 9.68
C LEU A 35 -26.14 12.69 10.73
N PHE A 36 -24.94 12.78 11.26
CA PHE A 36 -24.40 11.95 12.32
C PHE A 36 -23.67 12.81 13.36
N PRO A 37 -24.41 13.48 14.25
CA PRO A 37 -23.84 14.51 15.13
C PRO A 37 -22.87 13.95 16.18
N SER A 38 -23.02 12.66 16.54
CA SER A 38 -22.23 12.01 17.58
C SER A 38 -21.38 10.88 17.01
N ALA A 39 -20.04 11.03 17.14
CA ALA A 39 -19.07 9.97 16.80
C ALA A 39 -19.33 8.69 17.60
N ARG A 40 -19.69 8.83 18.89
CA ARG A 40 -19.99 7.70 19.76
C ARG A 40 -21.24 6.95 19.28
N ALA A 41 -22.32 7.67 19.01
CA ALA A 41 -23.55 7.04 18.49
C ALA A 41 -23.30 6.36 17.12
N PHE A 42 -22.53 6.97 16.23
CA PHE A 42 -22.18 6.36 14.95
C PHE A 42 -21.36 5.07 15.13
N ARG A 43 -20.39 5.09 16.04
CA ARG A 43 -19.59 3.90 16.37
C ARG A 43 -20.44 2.77 16.91
N ASP A 44 -21.32 3.08 17.86
CA ASP A 44 -22.16 2.07 18.53
C ASP A 44 -23.26 1.51 17.61
N LEU A 45 -23.81 2.32 16.70
CA LEU A 45 -24.89 1.92 15.80
C LEU A 45 -24.41 1.28 14.47
N TYR A 46 -23.20 1.61 14.01
CA TYR A 46 -22.72 1.19 12.69
C TYR A 46 -21.33 0.54 12.72
N ALA A 47 -20.31 1.22 13.30
CA ALA A 47 -18.94 0.74 13.18
C ALA A 47 -18.71 -0.56 13.98
N ARG A 48 -19.02 -0.54 15.28
CA ARG A 48 -18.84 -1.73 16.13
C ARG A 48 -19.67 -2.94 15.65
N PRO A 49 -20.97 -2.81 15.37
CA PRO A 49 -21.77 -3.95 14.88
C PRO A 49 -21.30 -4.49 13.53
N ALA A 50 -20.80 -3.62 12.64
CA ALA A 50 -20.23 -4.05 11.36
C ALA A 50 -18.90 -4.78 11.54
N GLU A 51 -18.06 -4.35 12.47
CA GLU A 51 -16.73 -4.96 12.76
C GLU A 51 -16.86 -6.28 13.53
N SER A 52 -17.81 -6.39 14.46
CA SER A 52 -18.06 -7.61 15.25
C SER A 52 -18.89 -8.65 14.49
N GLY A 53 -19.61 -8.23 13.45
CA GLY A 53 -20.57 -9.09 12.75
C GLY A 53 -21.86 -9.38 13.51
N GLU A 54 -22.11 -8.68 14.64
CA GLU A 54 -23.30 -8.87 15.48
C GLU A 54 -24.59 -8.38 14.82
N ASP A 55 -24.50 -7.36 13.95
CA ASP A 55 -25.65 -6.81 13.22
C ASP A 55 -25.32 -6.72 11.72
N THR A 56 -25.78 -7.70 10.97
CA THR A 56 -25.59 -7.78 9.52
C THR A 56 -26.33 -6.69 8.74
N ASP A 57 -27.32 -6.02 9.37
CA ASP A 57 -28.09 -4.92 8.75
C ASP A 57 -27.49 -3.52 9.02
N ALA A 58 -26.47 -3.42 9.87
CA ALA A 58 -25.83 -2.14 10.20
C ALA A 58 -25.26 -1.44 8.94
N VAL A 59 -24.54 -2.17 8.08
CA VAL A 59 -23.96 -1.64 6.84
C VAL A 59 -25.05 -1.29 5.81
N PRO A 60 -26.04 -2.15 5.51
CA PRO A 60 -27.19 -1.79 4.68
C PRO A 60 -27.94 -0.55 5.15
N ARG A 61 -28.19 -0.41 6.45
CA ARG A 61 -28.84 0.80 7.01
C ARG A 61 -28.00 2.05 6.78
N LEU A 62 -26.70 1.97 7.03
CA LEU A 62 -25.78 3.09 6.78
C LEU A 62 -25.79 3.47 5.29
N ARG A 63 -25.67 2.49 4.38
CA ARG A 63 -25.67 2.69 2.94
C ARG A 63 -26.95 3.42 2.46
N ARG A 64 -28.12 3.06 2.95
CA ARG A 64 -29.38 3.74 2.62
C ARG A 64 -29.37 5.21 3.03
N ARG A 65 -28.76 5.53 4.20
CA ARG A 65 -28.72 6.91 4.70
C ARG A 65 -27.71 7.78 3.97
N VAL A 66 -26.56 7.25 3.60
CA VAL A 66 -25.48 8.02 2.96
C VAL A 66 -25.55 8.01 1.45
N GLY A 67 -26.23 7.03 0.84
CA GLY A 67 -26.33 6.87 -0.61
C GLY A 67 -26.73 8.14 -1.36
N PRO A 68 -27.74 8.90 -0.93
CA PRO A 68 -28.14 10.15 -1.58
C PRO A 68 -27.07 11.26 -1.52
N LEU A 69 -26.08 11.15 -0.63
CA LEU A 69 -25.03 12.14 -0.41
C LEU A 69 -23.69 11.71 -1.02
N MET A 70 -23.62 10.52 -1.63
CA MET A 70 -22.38 9.97 -2.19
C MET A 70 -22.53 9.65 -3.65
N LEU A 71 -21.62 10.18 -4.45
CA LEU A 71 -21.48 9.81 -5.87
C LEU A 71 -20.18 9.04 -6.05
N ARG A 72 -20.27 7.77 -6.44
CA ARG A 72 -19.14 6.94 -6.82
C ARG A 72 -19.13 6.73 -8.32
N ARG A 73 -18.07 7.20 -8.96
CA ARG A 73 -17.81 6.95 -10.39
C ARG A 73 -16.55 6.10 -10.49
N THR A 74 -16.62 4.95 -11.14
CA THR A 74 -15.46 4.11 -11.42
C THR A 74 -14.83 4.50 -12.74
N LYS A 75 -13.56 4.16 -12.95
CA LYS A 75 -12.82 4.46 -14.18
C LYS A 75 -13.46 3.82 -15.41
N GLU A 76 -13.95 2.60 -15.26
CA GLU A 76 -14.62 1.85 -16.33
C GLU A 76 -15.86 2.57 -16.85
N VAL A 77 -16.53 3.36 -15.99
CA VAL A 77 -17.74 4.12 -16.38
C VAL A 77 -17.41 5.45 -17.03
N VAL A 78 -16.32 6.13 -16.56
CA VAL A 78 -16.03 7.51 -16.98
C VAL A 78 -14.89 7.65 -17.97
N ALA A 79 -14.08 6.62 -18.14
CA ALA A 79 -12.89 6.61 -18.99
C ALA A 79 -12.79 5.28 -19.74
N ALA A 80 -13.80 5.01 -20.60
CA ALA A 80 -13.88 3.78 -21.38
C ALA A 80 -12.73 3.63 -22.41
N GLU A 81 -12.03 4.71 -22.71
CA GLU A 81 -10.85 4.74 -23.60
C GLU A 81 -9.54 4.32 -22.90
N LEU A 82 -9.52 4.20 -21.58
CA LEU A 82 -8.33 3.72 -20.89
C LEU A 82 -7.99 2.28 -21.33
N PRO A 83 -6.72 1.99 -21.61
CA PRO A 83 -6.29 0.63 -21.93
C PRO A 83 -6.60 -0.31 -20.75
N GLN A 84 -6.81 -1.57 -21.08
CA GLN A 84 -7.09 -2.57 -20.07
C GLN A 84 -5.88 -2.75 -19.14
N LYS A 85 -6.11 -2.72 -17.84
CA LYS A 85 -5.12 -3.04 -16.82
C LYS A 85 -4.94 -4.56 -16.73
N ASN A 86 -3.70 -5.01 -16.81
CA ASN A 86 -3.34 -6.42 -16.62
C ASN A 86 -2.67 -6.60 -15.25
N ASP A 87 -3.34 -7.26 -14.32
CA ASP A 87 -2.77 -7.64 -13.03
C ASP A 87 -2.24 -9.07 -13.10
N VAL A 88 -0.92 -9.22 -12.92
CA VAL A 88 -0.26 -10.53 -12.92
C VAL A 88 0.32 -10.80 -11.53
N ARG A 89 -0.11 -11.90 -10.91
CA ARG A 89 0.49 -12.40 -9.68
C ARG A 89 1.57 -13.41 -10.02
N ILE A 90 2.77 -13.17 -9.49
CA ILE A 90 3.93 -14.05 -9.67
C ILE A 90 4.36 -14.59 -8.32
N ASP A 91 4.28 -15.91 -8.17
CA ASP A 91 4.71 -16.60 -6.97
C ASP A 91 6.18 -17.03 -7.13
N ILE A 92 7.08 -16.38 -6.37
CA ILE A 92 8.53 -16.59 -6.45
C ILE A 92 8.96 -17.41 -5.23
N PRO A 93 9.48 -18.63 -5.43
CA PRO A 93 10.00 -19.45 -4.33
C PRO A 93 11.26 -18.82 -3.72
N LEU A 94 11.39 -18.91 -2.41
CA LEU A 94 12.63 -18.55 -1.74
C LEU A 94 13.75 -19.52 -2.15
N ASN A 95 14.99 -19.03 -2.27
CA ASN A 95 16.15 -19.91 -2.45
C ASN A 95 16.29 -20.87 -1.25
N PRO A 96 16.97 -22.03 -1.40
CA PRO A 96 16.98 -23.07 -0.35
C PRO A 96 17.56 -22.59 0.99
N THR A 97 18.56 -21.71 0.98
CA THR A 97 19.16 -21.15 2.20
C THR A 97 18.19 -20.17 2.88
N HIS A 98 17.64 -19.25 2.12
CA HIS A 98 16.64 -18.30 2.61
C HIS A 98 15.39 -19.02 3.16
N ARG A 99 14.93 -20.08 2.47
CA ARG A 99 13.81 -20.90 2.89
C ARG A 99 14.03 -21.53 4.27
N ARG A 100 15.20 -22.11 4.52
CA ARG A 100 15.54 -22.69 5.84
C ARG A 100 15.52 -21.64 6.95
N ILE A 101 16.08 -20.45 6.69
CA ILE A 101 16.08 -19.32 7.64
C ILE A 101 14.62 -18.91 7.93
N TYR A 102 13.83 -18.74 6.87
CA TYR A 102 12.42 -18.36 7.00
C TYR A 102 11.62 -19.39 7.80
N ASP A 103 11.70 -20.66 7.47
CA ASP A 103 10.94 -21.72 8.13
C ASP A 103 11.33 -21.84 9.62
N THR A 104 12.62 -21.75 9.94
CA THR A 104 13.11 -21.73 11.33
C THR A 104 12.52 -20.55 12.10
N ARG A 105 12.54 -19.36 11.51
CA ARG A 105 12.01 -18.16 12.15
C ARG A 105 10.49 -18.21 12.28
N LEU A 106 9.81 -18.69 11.24
CA LEU A 106 8.35 -18.87 11.24
C LEU A 106 7.90 -19.77 12.41
N GLN A 107 8.57 -20.90 12.67
CA GLN A 107 8.24 -21.77 13.79
C GLN A 107 8.40 -21.07 15.15
N ARG A 108 9.48 -20.31 15.34
CA ARG A 108 9.70 -19.53 16.57
C ARG A 108 8.62 -18.47 16.78
N GLU A 109 8.34 -17.66 15.75
CA GLU A 109 7.33 -16.60 15.84
C GLU A 109 5.91 -17.19 15.99
N ARG A 110 5.63 -18.32 15.35
CA ARG A 110 4.36 -19.05 15.52
C ARG A 110 4.14 -19.48 16.97
N GLN A 111 5.12 -20.10 17.59
CA GLN A 111 5.04 -20.52 19.01
C GLN A 111 4.83 -19.31 19.93
N LYS A 112 5.59 -18.22 19.68
CA LYS A 112 5.45 -16.98 20.41
C LYS A 112 4.05 -16.37 20.28
N VAL A 113 3.52 -16.26 19.07
CA VAL A 113 2.19 -15.69 18.81
C VAL A 113 1.09 -16.55 19.41
N LEU A 114 1.16 -17.88 19.29
CA LEU A 114 0.17 -18.79 19.89
C LEU A 114 0.05 -18.60 21.41
N GLY A 115 1.17 -18.40 22.12
CA GLY A 115 1.15 -18.09 23.56
C GLY A 115 0.61 -16.71 23.92
N LEU A 116 0.41 -15.82 22.93
CA LEU A 116 -0.08 -14.46 23.15
C LEU A 116 -1.57 -14.26 22.76
N LEU A 117 -2.20 -15.28 22.17
CA LEU A 117 -3.59 -15.19 21.67
C LEU A 117 -4.63 -15.12 22.79
N GLU A 118 -4.31 -15.59 24.00
CA GLU A 118 -5.23 -15.57 25.15
C GLU A 118 -5.61 -14.12 25.56
N ASP A 119 -4.74 -13.14 25.31
CA ASP A 119 -5.02 -11.71 25.56
C ASP A 119 -4.55 -10.88 24.35
N MET A 120 -5.30 -10.98 23.26
CA MET A 120 -4.95 -10.31 22.00
C MET A 120 -4.82 -8.79 22.13
N ASP A 121 -5.68 -8.16 22.90
CA ASP A 121 -5.67 -6.70 23.02
C ASP A 121 -4.39 -6.18 23.69
N LYS A 122 -3.91 -6.90 24.69
CA LYS A 122 -2.68 -6.58 25.40
C LYS A 122 -1.43 -6.86 24.58
N ASN A 123 -1.51 -7.89 23.74
CA ASN A 123 -0.38 -8.43 22.98
C ASN A 123 -0.35 -7.98 21.50
N ARG A 124 -1.29 -7.16 21.05
CA ARG A 124 -1.41 -6.69 19.65
C ARG A 124 -0.10 -6.19 19.06
N PHE A 125 0.64 -5.37 19.81
CA PHE A 125 1.90 -4.82 19.34
C PHE A 125 2.96 -5.90 19.10
N THR A 126 3.07 -6.88 20.00
CA THR A 126 4.02 -7.99 19.88
C THR A 126 3.67 -8.92 18.72
N ILE A 127 2.38 -9.21 18.54
CA ILE A 127 1.88 -10.00 17.39
C ILE A 127 2.20 -9.26 16.08
N PHE A 128 1.93 -7.95 16.01
CA PHE A 128 2.23 -7.14 14.85
C PHE A 128 3.74 -7.09 14.54
N GLN A 129 4.60 -7.01 15.55
CA GLN A 129 6.05 -7.09 15.36
C GLN A 129 6.48 -8.42 14.76
N SER A 130 5.95 -9.54 15.24
CA SER A 130 6.24 -10.89 14.72
C SER A 130 5.83 -11.02 13.25
N LEU A 131 4.62 -10.55 12.89
CA LEU A 131 4.15 -10.56 11.51
C LEU A 131 5.01 -9.66 10.60
N THR A 132 5.38 -8.47 11.09
CA THR A 132 6.23 -7.53 10.33
C THR A 132 7.63 -8.11 10.10
N LEU A 133 8.20 -8.79 11.10
CA LEU A 133 9.47 -9.49 10.97
C LEU A 133 9.41 -10.57 9.89
N LEU A 134 8.39 -11.43 9.91
CA LEU A 134 8.22 -12.49 8.92
C LEU A 134 8.03 -11.92 7.50
N ARG A 135 7.32 -10.82 7.35
CA ARG A 135 7.14 -10.14 6.06
C ARG A 135 8.46 -9.57 5.54
N ARG A 136 9.26 -8.95 6.39
CA ARG A 136 10.61 -8.47 6.01
C ARG A 136 11.52 -9.64 5.63
N LEU A 137 11.48 -10.70 6.44
CA LEU A 137 12.25 -11.92 6.17
C LEU A 137 11.84 -12.57 4.85
N ALA A 138 10.57 -12.55 4.46
CA ALA A 138 10.11 -13.07 3.18
C ALA A 138 10.57 -12.25 1.95
N LEU A 139 11.03 -11.03 2.15
CA LEU A 139 11.62 -10.20 1.11
C LEU A 139 13.11 -10.47 0.99
N ASP A 140 13.82 -10.29 2.09
CA ASP A 140 15.26 -10.43 2.16
C ASP A 140 15.69 -10.69 3.61
N ALA A 141 16.47 -11.73 3.84
CA ALA A 141 16.96 -12.07 5.16
C ALA A 141 17.86 -10.97 5.76
N ALA A 142 18.63 -10.28 4.94
CA ALA A 142 19.50 -9.19 5.34
C ALA A 142 18.74 -7.98 5.92
N LEU A 143 17.43 -7.85 5.66
CA LEU A 143 16.59 -6.82 6.31
C LEU A 143 16.41 -7.06 7.81
N ILE A 144 16.64 -8.27 8.29
CA ILE A 144 16.55 -8.63 9.71
C ILE A 144 17.90 -8.49 10.37
N ASP A 145 18.92 -9.12 9.79
CA ASP A 145 20.30 -9.01 10.24
C ASP A 145 21.23 -9.04 9.01
N PRO A 146 21.78 -7.88 8.61
CA PRO A 146 22.60 -7.77 7.43
C PRO A 146 23.96 -8.48 7.56
N VAL A 147 24.44 -8.70 8.81
CA VAL A 147 25.72 -9.38 9.05
C VAL A 147 25.53 -10.90 9.07
N GLU A 148 24.53 -11.37 9.82
CA GLU A 148 24.23 -12.80 9.96
C GLU A 148 23.83 -13.43 8.60
N TYR A 149 23.09 -12.67 7.78
CA TYR A 149 22.52 -13.17 6.53
C TYR A 149 23.14 -12.57 5.28
N GLU A 150 24.38 -12.11 5.39
CA GLU A 150 25.15 -11.63 4.24
C GLU A 150 25.22 -12.72 3.16
N GLY A 151 25.00 -12.34 1.90
CA GLY A 151 25.06 -13.25 0.74
C GLY A 151 23.92 -14.26 0.59
N VAL A 152 22.90 -14.26 1.46
CA VAL A 152 21.71 -15.14 1.31
C VAL A 152 20.93 -14.81 0.03
N GLY A 153 20.85 -13.54 -0.32
CA GLY A 153 20.16 -13.02 -1.50
C GLY A 153 18.63 -13.03 -1.41
N SER A 154 18.01 -12.21 -2.23
CA SER A 154 16.55 -12.06 -2.33
C SER A 154 16.05 -12.55 -3.68
N ALA A 155 15.33 -13.68 -3.70
CA ALA A 155 14.76 -14.23 -4.94
C ALA A 155 13.83 -13.22 -5.66
N LYS A 156 13.10 -12.39 -4.92
CA LYS A 156 12.26 -11.34 -5.50
C LYS A 156 13.07 -10.23 -6.15
N LEU A 157 14.20 -9.85 -5.55
CA LEU A 157 15.09 -8.86 -6.12
C LEU A 157 15.74 -9.39 -7.41
N GLU A 158 16.23 -10.62 -7.40
CA GLU A 158 16.80 -11.26 -8.61
C GLU A 158 15.74 -11.36 -9.73
N TYR A 159 14.49 -11.68 -9.38
CA TYR A 159 13.40 -11.67 -10.35
C TYR A 159 13.18 -10.27 -10.96
N LEU A 160 13.10 -9.23 -10.11
CA LEU A 160 12.95 -7.85 -10.58
C LEU A 160 14.09 -7.46 -11.52
N LEU A 161 15.33 -7.68 -11.10
CA LEU A 161 16.52 -7.35 -11.89
C LEU A 161 16.57 -8.12 -13.23
N GLY A 162 16.10 -9.36 -13.25
CA GLY A 162 15.98 -10.15 -14.47
C GLY A 162 14.92 -9.64 -15.45
N GLN A 163 13.89 -8.93 -14.97
CA GLN A 163 12.83 -8.36 -15.85
C GLN A 163 13.19 -6.97 -16.40
N LEU A 164 13.96 -6.18 -15.63
CA LEU A 164 14.24 -4.79 -15.97
C LEU A 164 14.95 -4.63 -17.34
N PRO A 165 15.99 -5.39 -17.71
CA PRO A 165 16.68 -5.18 -18.98
C PRO A 165 15.76 -5.23 -20.20
N ASP A 166 14.86 -6.19 -20.26
CA ASP A 166 13.90 -6.35 -21.37
C ASP A 166 12.92 -5.18 -21.42
N LEU A 167 12.37 -4.79 -20.27
CA LEU A 167 11.46 -3.67 -20.16
C LEU A 167 12.13 -2.35 -20.57
N LEU A 168 13.33 -2.09 -20.07
CA LEU A 168 14.05 -0.84 -20.36
C LEU A 168 14.52 -0.77 -21.82
N THR A 169 14.94 -1.89 -22.40
CA THR A 169 15.27 -1.97 -23.83
C THR A 169 14.03 -1.74 -24.69
N GLY A 170 12.85 -2.17 -24.23
CA GLY A 170 11.56 -1.88 -24.87
C GLY A 170 11.09 -0.43 -24.73
N GLY A 171 11.83 0.43 -24.03
CA GLY A 171 11.48 1.83 -23.78
C GLY A 171 10.44 2.02 -22.69
N HIS A 172 10.13 0.97 -21.91
CA HIS A 172 9.16 1.02 -20.82
C HIS A 172 9.70 1.75 -19.59
N ARG A 173 8.80 2.36 -18.84
CA ARG A 173 9.12 3.04 -17.58
C ARG A 173 8.44 2.32 -16.44
N VAL A 174 9.22 2.04 -15.39
CA VAL A 174 8.87 1.08 -14.35
C VAL A 174 8.75 1.75 -12.98
N LEU A 175 7.62 1.54 -12.30
CA LEU A 175 7.47 1.86 -10.88
C LEU A 175 7.71 0.61 -10.04
N VAL A 176 8.45 0.76 -8.94
CA VAL A 176 8.67 -0.31 -7.97
C VAL A 176 8.21 0.16 -6.60
N PHE A 177 7.19 -0.50 -6.07
CA PHE A 177 6.62 -0.20 -4.78
C PHE A 177 7.02 -1.20 -3.71
N SER A 178 7.37 -0.70 -2.53
CA SER A 178 7.45 -1.49 -1.30
C SER A 178 7.01 -0.66 -0.10
N GLN A 179 6.46 -1.31 0.92
CA GLN A 179 6.21 -0.65 2.20
C GLN A 179 7.49 -0.50 3.04
N PHE A 180 8.51 -1.34 2.77
CA PHE A 180 9.77 -1.38 3.51
C PHE A 180 10.84 -0.54 2.80
N THR A 181 11.09 0.65 3.34
CA THR A 181 12.13 1.55 2.80
C THR A 181 13.53 0.93 2.84
N GLY A 182 13.82 0.04 3.81
CA GLY A 182 15.05 -0.74 3.83
C GLY A 182 15.20 -1.59 2.57
N TYR A 183 14.13 -2.29 2.16
CA TYR A 183 14.15 -3.10 0.94
C TYR A 183 14.30 -2.25 -0.33
N LEU A 184 13.62 -1.09 -0.38
CA LEU A 184 13.82 -0.15 -1.50
C LEU A 184 15.27 0.33 -1.61
N ARG A 185 15.96 0.51 -0.49
CA ARG A 185 17.39 0.86 -0.49
C ARG A 185 18.25 -0.27 -1.03
N THR A 186 17.99 -1.51 -0.61
CA THR A 186 18.67 -2.68 -1.17
C THR A 186 18.47 -2.79 -2.69
N ILE A 187 17.23 -2.52 -3.17
CA ILE A 187 16.96 -2.45 -4.61
C ILE A 187 17.78 -1.32 -5.26
N ALA A 188 17.80 -0.13 -4.66
CA ALA A 188 18.54 1.03 -5.17
C ALA A 188 20.05 0.75 -5.31
N GLU A 189 20.66 0.13 -4.30
CA GLU A 189 22.07 -0.27 -4.30
C GLU A 189 22.37 -1.25 -5.44
N ARG A 190 21.48 -2.21 -5.68
CA ARG A 190 21.63 -3.18 -6.77
C ARG A 190 21.47 -2.53 -8.16
N LEU A 191 20.47 -1.65 -8.33
CA LEU A 191 20.31 -0.89 -9.58
C LEU A 191 21.53 -0.05 -9.88
N GLN A 192 22.09 0.63 -8.88
CA GLN A 192 23.32 1.41 -9.01
C GLN A 192 24.51 0.54 -9.41
N ALA A 193 24.63 -0.64 -8.81
CA ALA A 193 25.71 -1.59 -9.15
C ALA A 193 25.61 -2.12 -10.60
N GLU A 194 24.39 -2.22 -11.13
CA GLU A 194 24.12 -2.63 -12.51
C GLU A 194 24.08 -1.46 -13.51
N GLY A 195 24.33 -0.23 -13.05
CA GLY A 195 24.34 0.97 -13.90
C GLY A 195 22.97 1.37 -14.41
N ILE A 196 21.91 1.00 -13.70
CA ILE A 196 20.52 1.36 -14.02
C ILE A 196 20.15 2.63 -13.25
N ASP A 197 19.84 3.70 -13.98
CA ASP A 197 19.39 4.96 -13.39
C ASP A 197 18.00 4.82 -12.77
N TYR A 198 17.84 5.40 -11.59
CA TYR A 198 16.58 5.37 -10.86
C TYR A 198 16.30 6.66 -10.10
N LEU A 199 15.04 6.93 -9.84
CA LEU A 199 14.56 7.94 -8.88
C LEU A 199 14.05 7.25 -7.62
N TYR A 200 14.04 7.98 -6.50
CA TYR A 200 13.65 7.44 -5.20
C TYR A 200 12.74 8.40 -4.44
N LEU A 201 11.62 7.85 -3.91
CA LEU A 201 10.65 8.62 -3.14
C LEU A 201 10.19 7.84 -1.90
N ASP A 202 10.47 8.40 -0.72
CA ASP A 202 9.91 7.90 0.54
C ASP A 202 9.41 9.04 1.45
N GLY A 203 9.06 8.71 2.71
CA GLY A 203 8.59 9.70 3.68
C GLY A 203 9.62 10.76 4.08
N THR A 204 10.90 10.52 3.82
CA THR A 204 12.02 11.44 4.16
C THR A 204 12.42 12.34 3.00
N THR A 205 11.90 12.11 1.78
CA THR A 205 12.20 12.90 0.58
C THR A 205 11.67 14.34 0.74
N ARG A 206 12.59 15.30 0.80
CA ARG A 206 12.27 16.72 1.05
C ARG A 206 11.72 17.45 -0.17
N ASN A 207 12.28 17.22 -1.35
CA ASN A 207 11.89 17.91 -2.59
C ASN A 207 11.07 17.00 -3.52
N ARG A 208 9.92 16.53 -3.02
CA ARG A 208 9.01 15.65 -3.76
C ARG A 208 8.57 16.23 -5.12
N PRO A 209 8.21 17.51 -5.26
CA PRO A 209 7.82 18.07 -6.55
C PRO A 209 8.91 17.95 -7.61
N GLN A 210 10.19 18.15 -7.23
CA GLN A 210 11.30 18.03 -8.16
C GLN A 210 11.49 16.59 -8.62
N VAL A 211 11.47 15.61 -7.71
CA VAL A 211 11.59 14.18 -8.04
C VAL A 211 10.49 13.74 -9.02
N LEU A 212 9.26 14.22 -8.81
CA LEU A 212 8.15 13.93 -9.72
C LEU A 212 8.34 14.57 -11.09
N LYS A 213 8.84 15.81 -11.12
CA LYS A 213 9.17 16.50 -12.36
C LYS A 213 10.29 15.78 -13.11
N ASP A 214 11.37 15.40 -12.42
CA ASP A 214 12.49 14.64 -13.00
C ASP A 214 12.00 13.31 -13.60
N PHE A 215 11.07 12.63 -12.92
CA PHE A 215 10.44 11.44 -13.48
C PHE A 215 9.64 11.78 -14.74
N ALA A 216 8.79 12.80 -14.72
CA ALA A 216 7.98 13.17 -15.88
C ALA A 216 8.86 13.57 -17.09
N GLU A 217 9.99 14.24 -16.85
CA GLU A 217 10.96 14.65 -17.87
C GLU A 217 11.88 13.50 -18.37
N GLY A 218 11.77 12.30 -17.79
CA GLY A 218 12.52 11.13 -18.26
C GLY A 218 13.93 11.01 -17.71
N ALA A 219 14.24 11.62 -16.57
CA ALA A 219 15.57 11.59 -15.97
C ALA A 219 16.03 10.18 -15.59
N ALA A 220 15.10 9.26 -15.31
CA ALA A 220 15.41 7.85 -15.08
C ALA A 220 14.23 6.94 -15.48
N PRO A 221 14.50 5.71 -15.95
CA PRO A 221 13.48 4.77 -16.38
C PRO A 221 12.81 4.03 -15.21
N VAL A 222 13.45 3.95 -14.05
CA VAL A 222 12.95 3.24 -12.87
C VAL A 222 12.66 4.24 -11.75
N PHE A 223 11.52 4.07 -11.07
CA PHE A 223 11.17 4.89 -9.93
C PHE A 223 10.80 4.02 -8.72
N LEU A 224 11.59 4.09 -7.68
CA LEU A 224 11.42 3.39 -6.42
C LEU A 224 10.57 4.23 -5.47
N ILE A 225 9.43 3.72 -5.02
CA ILE A 225 8.46 4.50 -4.25
C ILE A 225 7.98 3.71 -3.04
N SER A 226 8.03 4.30 -1.85
CA SER A 226 7.41 3.69 -0.69
C SER A 226 5.88 3.77 -0.80
N LEU A 227 5.16 2.67 -0.50
CA LEU A 227 3.70 2.61 -0.57
C LEU A 227 3.02 3.75 0.21
N LYS A 228 3.57 4.12 1.37
CA LYS A 228 3.05 5.25 2.16
C LYS A 228 3.24 6.60 1.45
N ALA A 229 4.37 6.81 0.78
CA ALA A 229 4.63 8.03 0.05
C ALA A 229 3.83 8.09 -1.26
N GLY A 230 3.62 6.96 -1.91
CA GLY A 230 2.80 6.81 -3.12
C GLY A 230 1.31 7.04 -2.90
N GLY A 231 0.81 6.92 -1.66
CA GLY A 231 -0.61 7.04 -1.33
C GLY A 231 -1.25 8.42 -1.53
N PHE A 232 -0.49 9.50 -1.68
CA PHE A 232 -1.02 10.87 -1.72
C PHE A 232 -0.73 11.59 -3.04
N GLY A 233 -1.78 11.77 -3.86
CA GLY A 233 -1.83 12.78 -4.93
C GLY A 233 -0.83 12.67 -6.07
N LEU A 234 -0.10 11.56 -6.21
CA LEU A 234 0.84 11.39 -7.31
C LEU A 234 0.11 11.12 -8.63
N ASN A 235 0.62 11.69 -9.71
CA ASN A 235 0.26 11.35 -11.07
C ASN A 235 1.53 10.85 -11.76
N LEU A 236 1.54 9.59 -12.19
CA LEU A 236 2.71 8.88 -12.72
C LEU A 236 2.33 8.17 -14.04
N THR A 237 1.63 8.90 -14.88
CA THR A 237 1.11 8.42 -16.18
C THR A 237 2.21 8.10 -17.18
N GLU A 238 3.42 8.53 -16.92
CA GLU A 238 4.60 8.25 -17.72
C GLU A 238 5.11 6.81 -17.58
N ALA A 239 4.67 6.11 -16.55
CA ALA A 239 5.02 4.69 -16.36
C ALA A 239 3.90 3.79 -16.89
N ASP A 240 4.30 2.68 -17.44
CA ASP A 240 3.41 1.64 -17.98
C ASP A 240 3.56 0.28 -17.29
N HIS A 241 4.61 0.11 -16.48
CA HIS A 241 4.85 -1.08 -15.68
C HIS A 241 4.96 -0.77 -14.20
N CYS A 242 4.48 -1.70 -13.36
CA CYS A 242 4.50 -1.55 -11.91
C CYS A 242 4.79 -2.89 -11.23
N PHE A 243 5.77 -2.89 -10.33
CA PHE A 243 6.05 -4.01 -9.44
C PHE A 243 5.67 -3.66 -8.00
N ILE A 244 4.81 -4.47 -7.39
CA ILE A 244 4.53 -4.42 -5.95
C ILE A 244 5.32 -5.55 -5.32
N MET A 245 6.42 -5.22 -4.64
CA MET A 245 7.37 -6.20 -4.12
C MET A 245 6.86 -6.95 -2.90
N ASP A 246 5.99 -6.31 -2.12
CA ASP A 246 5.39 -6.88 -0.91
C ASP A 246 3.90 -6.56 -0.83
N PRO A 247 3.03 -7.57 -0.73
CA PRO A 247 1.60 -7.35 -0.61
C PRO A 247 1.28 -6.65 0.71
N TRP A 248 0.33 -5.71 0.66
CA TRP A 248 -0.17 -5.02 1.83
C TRP A 248 -1.43 -5.72 2.36
N TRP A 249 -1.60 -5.76 3.67
CA TRP A 249 -2.81 -6.32 4.28
C TRP A 249 -4.09 -5.58 3.87
N ASN A 250 -3.98 -4.32 3.46
CA ASN A 250 -5.08 -3.52 2.94
C ASN A 250 -4.98 -3.41 1.40
N PRO A 251 -5.80 -4.17 0.64
CA PRO A 251 -5.78 -4.14 -0.83
C PRO A 251 -6.09 -2.76 -1.42
N ALA A 252 -6.84 -1.91 -0.69
CA ALA A 252 -7.16 -0.57 -1.16
C ALA A 252 -5.93 0.32 -1.30
N ALA A 253 -4.91 0.14 -0.44
CA ALA A 253 -3.66 0.89 -0.53
C ALA A 253 -2.81 0.45 -1.72
N GLU A 254 -2.79 -0.85 -2.05
CA GLU A 254 -2.14 -1.36 -3.26
C GLU A 254 -2.84 -0.85 -4.51
N GLN A 255 -4.16 -0.98 -4.56
CA GLN A 255 -4.96 -0.48 -5.67
C GLN A 255 -4.75 1.03 -5.87
N GLN A 256 -4.67 1.80 -4.78
CA GLN A 256 -4.40 3.23 -4.85
C GLN A 256 -3.01 3.52 -5.45
N ALA A 257 -1.98 2.72 -5.13
CA ALA A 257 -0.64 2.87 -5.72
C ALA A 257 -0.67 2.60 -7.24
N VAL A 258 -1.30 1.49 -7.65
CA VAL A 258 -1.43 1.14 -9.08
C VAL A 258 -2.29 2.15 -9.84
N ASP A 259 -3.33 2.67 -9.21
CA ASP A 259 -4.20 3.71 -9.81
C ASP A 259 -3.48 5.05 -10.07
N ARG A 260 -2.21 5.19 -9.69
CA ARG A 260 -1.36 6.34 -10.05
C ARG A 260 -0.82 6.28 -11.48
N ILE A 261 -0.68 5.06 -12.01
CA ILE A 261 -0.22 4.82 -13.38
C ILE A 261 -1.42 4.80 -14.32
N HIS A 262 -2.45 4.05 -13.99
CA HIS A 262 -3.64 3.86 -14.82
C HIS A 262 -4.55 5.08 -14.75
N ARG A 263 -4.17 6.14 -15.48
CA ARG A 263 -4.87 7.43 -15.60
C ARG A 263 -4.84 7.95 -17.02
N ILE A 264 -5.71 8.92 -17.29
CA ILE A 264 -5.74 9.71 -18.51
C ILE A 264 -4.74 10.84 -18.42
#